data_14a51a98080e06fbffe79a72dd7d4287
#
_entry.id   14a51a98080e06fbffe79a72dd7d4287
#
_cell.length_a   1.000
_cell.length_b   1.000
_cell.length_c   1.000
_cell.angle_alpha   90.00
_cell.angle_beta   90.00
_cell.angle_gamma   90.00
#
_symmetry.space_group_name_H-M   'P 1'
#
loop_
_entity.id
_entity.type
_entity.pdbx_description
1 polymer ?
#
loop_
_entity_poly.entity_id
_entity_poly.type
_entity_poly.pdbx_seq_one_letter_code
_entity_poly.pdbx_strand_id
1 'polypeptide(L)'
;CTAGLAARVGALPPIPAPVYDKRVDGLTLPWLEGSMDGANRVADGPMGALAMKWLEEKGITGLGIGVNGYRELTNSKRPITSPDDMKGIKFRVAGTKMYLETFKLLGANAVTMNFGEVFTSLQQGVIDGKENPTAIIDSSKLNEVQKYLTMWNYSFDPLFLCINKKLFDWLKALYPVWSR
;
A
#
# COMPACT_ATOMS: atom_id res chain seq x y z
N CYS A 1 -3.29 6.19 13.87
CA CYS A 1 -2.00 6.89 13.53
C CYS A 1 -2.06 8.41 13.72
N THR A 2 -3.22 9.07 13.65
CA THR A 2 -3.30 10.55 13.69
C THR A 2 -3.04 11.16 15.08
N ALA A 3 -3.40 10.49 16.15
CA ALA A 3 -3.15 10.99 17.51
C ALA A 3 -1.69 10.79 18.01
N GLY A 4 -0.85 10.05 17.28
CA GLY A 4 0.50 9.70 17.65
C GLY A 4 1.60 10.29 16.77
N LEU A 5 1.28 11.14 15.79
CA LEU A 5 2.27 11.78 14.92
C LEU A 5 3.15 12.82 15.62
N ALA A 6 2.83 13.16 16.85
CA ALA A 6 3.62 14.15 17.61
C ALA A 6 5.07 13.72 17.88
N ALA A 7 5.42 12.43 17.82
CA ALA A 7 6.76 11.98 18.20
C ALA A 7 7.12 10.56 17.71
N ARG A 8 6.96 10.20 16.40
CA ARG A 8 7.33 8.84 15.98
C ARG A 8 8.02 8.79 14.61
N VAL A 9 9.02 7.92 14.53
CA VAL A 9 9.56 7.33 13.30
C VAL A 9 8.71 6.11 12.97
N GLY A 10 8.34 5.92 11.72
CA GLY A 10 7.57 4.77 11.30
C GLY A 10 7.65 4.51 9.80
N ALA A 11 7.44 3.25 9.43
CA ALA A 11 7.22 2.87 8.05
C ALA A 11 5.73 3.05 7.73
N LEU A 12 5.43 3.84 6.71
CA LEU A 12 4.08 4.09 6.22
C LEU A 12 3.92 3.38 4.88
N PRO A 13 3.02 2.38 4.78
CA PRO A 13 2.60 1.91 3.47
C PRO A 13 1.90 3.05 2.71
N PRO A 14 1.84 3.01 1.37
CA PRO A 14 1.26 4.10 0.56
C PRO A 14 -0.21 4.37 0.90
N ILE A 15 -0.91 3.39 1.42
CA ILE A 15 -2.34 3.46 1.69
C ILE A 15 -2.74 4.45 2.80
N PRO A 16 -1.97 4.66 3.89
CA PRO A 16 -2.15 5.83 4.75
C PRO A 16 -1.55 7.11 4.17
N ALA A 17 -0.60 7.02 3.22
CA ALA A 17 0.01 8.23 2.63
C ALA A 17 -1.00 9.09 1.87
N PRO A 18 -1.98 8.56 1.11
CA PRO A 18 -3.07 9.35 0.51
C PRO A 18 -3.98 10.03 1.52
N VAL A 19 -4.01 9.58 2.77
CA VAL A 19 -4.70 10.31 3.87
C VAL A 19 -4.02 11.65 4.11
N TYR A 20 -2.71 11.73 3.85
CA TYR A 20 -1.94 12.96 3.99
C TYR A 20 -1.89 13.75 2.67
N ASP A 21 -1.67 13.06 1.55
CA ASP A 21 -1.66 13.68 0.22
C ASP A 21 -2.03 12.68 -0.88
N LYS A 22 -3.14 12.95 -1.59
CA LYS A 22 -3.64 12.08 -2.67
C LYS A 22 -2.72 11.99 -3.88
N ARG A 23 -1.79 12.94 -4.05
CA ARG A 23 -0.82 12.91 -5.16
C ARG A 23 0.12 11.71 -5.07
N VAL A 24 0.33 11.18 -3.86
CA VAL A 24 1.14 9.98 -3.62
C VAL A 24 0.53 8.72 -4.25
N ASP A 25 -0.79 8.69 -4.48
CA ASP A 25 -1.45 7.58 -5.18
C ASP A 25 -0.90 7.36 -6.60
N GLY A 26 -0.30 8.40 -7.21
CA GLY A 26 0.33 8.28 -8.52
C GLY A 26 1.46 7.26 -8.59
N LEU A 27 2.13 6.96 -7.46
CA LEU A 27 3.17 5.93 -7.38
C LEU A 27 2.62 4.50 -7.39
N THR A 28 1.33 4.33 -7.11
CA THR A 28 0.68 3.03 -6.96
C THR A 28 -0.36 2.75 -8.05
N LEU A 29 -0.27 3.49 -9.17
CA LEU A 29 -1.18 3.29 -10.29
C LEU A 29 -1.10 1.83 -10.79
N PRO A 30 -2.26 1.18 -11.03
CA PRO A 30 -2.29 -0.17 -11.54
C PRO A 30 -1.52 -0.30 -12.86
N TRP A 31 -0.67 -1.32 -12.94
CA TRP A 31 0.14 -1.68 -14.13
C TRP A 31 1.01 -0.55 -14.71
N LEU A 32 1.31 0.50 -13.90
CA LEU A 32 2.22 1.56 -14.33
C LEU A 32 3.64 1.03 -14.54
N GLU A 33 4.12 0.17 -13.64
CA GLU A 33 5.43 -0.45 -13.70
C GLU A 33 5.30 -1.98 -13.70
N GLY A 34 5.94 -2.62 -14.68
CA GLY A 34 5.88 -4.07 -14.85
C GLY A 34 7.05 -4.83 -14.23
N SER A 35 8.04 -4.14 -13.64
CA SER A 35 9.24 -4.75 -13.07
C SER A 35 9.71 -4.05 -11.81
N MET A 36 10.40 -4.81 -10.93
CA MET A 36 11.01 -4.26 -9.70
C MET A 36 12.05 -3.17 -10.01
N ASP A 37 12.82 -3.33 -11.09
CA ASP A 37 13.78 -2.31 -11.50
C ASP A 37 13.08 -1.02 -11.94
N GLY A 38 11.96 -1.11 -12.62
CA GLY A 38 11.12 0.04 -12.96
C GLY A 38 10.58 0.72 -11.71
N ALA A 39 10.02 -0.04 -10.79
CA ALA A 39 9.51 0.45 -9.52
C ALA A 39 10.59 1.14 -8.67
N ASN A 40 11.79 0.57 -8.60
CA ASN A 40 12.93 1.18 -7.91
C ASN A 40 13.35 2.50 -8.58
N ARG A 41 13.41 2.55 -9.92
CA ARG A 41 13.70 3.81 -10.65
C ARG A 41 12.65 4.89 -10.38
N VAL A 42 11.39 4.53 -10.23
CA VAL A 42 10.32 5.47 -9.87
C VAL A 42 10.51 5.95 -8.42
N ALA A 43 10.81 5.03 -7.49
CA ALA A 43 11.01 5.35 -6.08
C ALA A 43 12.24 6.22 -5.83
N ASP A 44 13.36 5.91 -6.49
CA ASP A 44 14.63 6.64 -6.34
C ASP A 44 14.74 7.85 -7.27
N GLY A 45 13.80 7.99 -8.19
CA GLY A 45 13.78 9.03 -9.23
C GLY A 45 13.01 10.29 -8.82
N PRO A 46 12.76 11.17 -9.82
CA PRO A 46 12.05 12.43 -9.59
C PRO A 46 10.65 12.29 -8.97
N MET A 47 9.95 11.19 -9.28
CA MET A 47 8.61 10.94 -8.71
C MET A 47 8.67 10.61 -7.22
N GLY A 48 9.63 9.80 -6.78
CA GLY A 48 9.86 9.55 -5.36
C GLY A 48 10.26 10.81 -4.61
N ALA A 49 11.15 11.63 -5.18
CA ALA A 49 11.53 12.93 -4.61
C ALA A 49 10.33 13.88 -4.48
N LEU A 50 9.44 13.91 -5.49
CA LEU A 50 8.19 14.69 -5.42
C LEU A 50 7.26 14.17 -4.32
N ALA A 51 7.09 12.86 -4.19
CA ALA A 51 6.27 12.26 -3.14
C ALA A 51 6.77 12.63 -1.74
N MET A 52 8.10 12.59 -1.53
CA MET A 52 8.72 13.03 -0.27
C MET A 52 8.44 14.51 0.00
N LYS A 53 8.52 15.37 -1.00
CA LYS A 53 8.22 16.80 -0.88
C LYS A 53 6.74 17.02 -0.50
N TRP A 54 5.81 16.30 -1.11
CA TRP A 54 4.38 16.41 -0.78
C TRP A 54 4.08 15.98 0.66
N LEU A 55 4.78 14.94 1.16
CA LEU A 55 4.67 14.54 2.56
C LEU A 55 5.24 15.63 3.49
N GLU A 56 6.34 16.29 3.09
CA GLU A 56 6.94 17.37 3.87
C GLU A 56 6.01 18.58 4.01
N GLU A 57 5.24 18.92 2.96
CA GLU A 57 4.19 19.96 3.00
C GLU A 57 3.12 19.64 4.07
N LYS A 58 2.97 18.37 4.45
CA LYS A 58 2.04 17.90 5.50
C LYS A 58 2.71 17.68 6.87
N GLY A 59 3.93 18.16 7.05
CA GLY A 59 4.65 18.04 8.32
C GLY A 59 5.28 16.65 8.56
N ILE A 60 5.51 15.88 7.50
CA ILE A 60 6.13 14.56 7.53
C ILE A 60 7.43 14.61 6.72
N THR A 61 8.57 14.32 7.35
CA THR A 61 9.84 14.18 6.64
C THR A 61 10.01 12.74 6.19
N GLY A 62 10.11 12.52 4.88
CA GLY A 62 10.50 11.22 4.32
C GLY A 62 12.01 11.00 4.45
N LEU A 63 12.38 9.83 4.93
CA LEU A 63 13.78 9.41 5.11
C LEU A 63 14.25 8.46 4.00
N GLY A 64 13.32 7.77 3.36
CA GLY A 64 13.58 6.85 2.27
C GLY A 64 12.32 6.16 1.78
N ILE A 65 12.39 5.56 0.60
CA ILE A 65 11.34 4.70 0.05
C ILE A 65 11.90 3.28 -0.04
N GLY A 66 11.29 2.36 0.69
CA GLY A 66 11.54 0.93 0.57
C GLY A 66 10.52 0.27 -0.33
N VAL A 67 10.65 -1.04 -0.49
CA VAL A 67 9.80 -1.86 -1.35
C VAL A 67 9.06 -2.88 -0.51
N ASN A 68 7.73 -2.88 -0.61
CA ASN A 68 6.87 -3.92 -0.02
C ASN A 68 6.54 -5.02 -1.05
N GLY A 69 6.75 -4.76 -2.33
CA GLY A 69 6.53 -5.66 -3.45
C GLY A 69 5.34 -5.28 -4.32
N TYR A 70 4.97 -6.18 -5.22
CA TYR A 70 3.73 -6.06 -6.00
C TYR A 70 2.55 -6.63 -5.24
N ARG A 71 1.39 -6.01 -5.44
CA ARG A 71 0.13 -6.46 -4.85
C ARG A 71 -0.46 -7.57 -5.70
N GLU A 72 -0.68 -8.71 -5.05
CA GLU A 72 -1.20 -9.93 -5.64
C GLU A 72 -2.60 -10.23 -5.12
N LEU A 73 -3.39 -10.95 -5.89
CA LEU A 73 -4.77 -11.25 -5.59
C LEU A 73 -4.91 -12.61 -4.90
N THR A 74 -5.64 -12.69 -3.81
CA THR A 74 -6.06 -13.98 -3.21
C THR A 74 -7.56 -14.07 -3.06
N ASN A 75 -8.11 -15.28 -3.17
CA ASN A 75 -9.53 -15.53 -2.90
C ASN A 75 -9.78 -16.98 -2.47
N SER A 76 -11.00 -17.27 -1.98
CA SER A 76 -11.42 -18.62 -1.55
C SER A 76 -12.41 -19.28 -2.50
N LYS A 77 -12.80 -18.65 -3.62
CA LYS A 77 -13.87 -19.13 -4.50
C LYS A 77 -13.36 -19.97 -5.68
N ARG A 78 -12.44 -19.41 -6.48
CA ARG A 78 -11.95 -20.03 -7.72
C ARG A 78 -10.64 -19.41 -8.19
N PRO A 79 -9.87 -20.10 -9.06
CA PRO A 79 -8.77 -19.48 -9.77
C PRO A 79 -9.25 -18.26 -10.57
N ILE A 80 -8.43 -17.21 -10.66
CA ILE A 80 -8.67 -16.02 -11.48
C ILE A 80 -7.64 -16.01 -12.60
N THR A 81 -8.10 -16.15 -13.82
CA THR A 81 -7.29 -16.14 -15.05
C THR A 81 -7.71 -15.02 -16.02
N SER A 82 -8.89 -14.47 -15.80
CA SER A 82 -9.45 -13.37 -16.59
C SER A 82 -10.30 -12.44 -15.71
N PRO A 83 -10.61 -11.21 -16.14
CA PRO A 83 -11.53 -10.33 -15.42
C PRO A 83 -12.91 -10.94 -15.19
N ASP A 84 -13.38 -11.80 -16.12
CA ASP A 84 -14.68 -12.45 -15.97
C ASP A 84 -14.75 -13.38 -14.75
N ASP A 85 -13.63 -13.96 -14.35
CA ASP A 85 -13.54 -14.80 -13.16
C ASP A 85 -13.72 -14.00 -11.86
N MET A 86 -13.56 -12.69 -11.89
CA MET A 86 -13.76 -11.82 -10.74
C MET A 86 -15.23 -11.50 -10.45
N LYS A 87 -16.11 -11.76 -11.41
CA LYS A 87 -17.55 -11.45 -11.28
C LYS A 87 -18.17 -12.19 -10.08
N GLY A 88 -18.91 -11.43 -9.27
CA GLY A 88 -19.62 -11.96 -8.11
C GLY A 88 -18.73 -12.31 -6.91
N ILE A 89 -17.41 -12.15 -7.00
CA ILE A 89 -16.49 -12.31 -5.87
C ILE A 89 -16.39 -10.99 -5.13
N LYS A 90 -16.52 -11.04 -3.81
CA LYS A 90 -16.42 -9.87 -2.94
C LYS A 90 -14.97 -9.68 -2.48
N PHE A 91 -14.28 -8.73 -3.11
CA PHE A 91 -12.90 -8.40 -2.80
C PHE A 91 -12.80 -7.22 -1.85
N ARG A 92 -12.01 -7.39 -0.81
CA ARG A 92 -11.51 -6.25 -0.04
C ARG A 92 -10.32 -5.66 -0.76
N VAL A 93 -10.37 -4.36 -1.02
CA VAL A 93 -9.25 -3.58 -1.52
C VAL A 93 -8.77 -2.60 -0.46
N ALA A 94 -7.52 -2.15 -0.62
CA ALA A 94 -7.00 -1.10 0.22
C ALA A 94 -7.78 0.21 0.04
N GLY A 95 -7.78 1.07 1.05
CA GLY A 95 -8.71 2.20 1.21
C GLY A 95 -8.53 3.38 0.25
N THR A 96 -8.12 3.16 -1.01
CA THR A 96 -8.06 4.22 -2.02
C THR A 96 -9.22 4.09 -3.01
N LYS A 97 -9.74 5.23 -3.45
CA LYS A 97 -10.79 5.26 -4.47
C LYS A 97 -10.31 4.60 -5.76
N MET A 98 -9.04 4.76 -6.10
CA MET A 98 -8.43 4.18 -7.29
C MET A 98 -8.56 2.66 -7.30
N TYR A 99 -8.17 1.97 -6.24
CA TYR A 99 -8.28 0.51 -6.15
C TYR A 99 -9.75 0.06 -6.18
N LEU A 100 -10.62 0.76 -5.46
CA LEU A 100 -12.04 0.45 -5.46
C LEU A 100 -12.65 0.50 -6.86
N GLU A 101 -12.39 1.57 -7.61
CA GLU A 101 -12.90 1.74 -8.96
C GLU A 101 -12.25 0.76 -9.96
N THR A 102 -10.96 0.47 -9.83
CA THR A 102 -10.29 -0.54 -10.67
C THR A 102 -10.94 -1.90 -10.53
N PHE A 103 -11.17 -2.37 -9.30
CA PHE A 103 -11.81 -3.68 -9.08
C PHE A 103 -13.26 -3.72 -9.56
N LYS A 104 -14.00 -2.62 -9.42
CA LYS A 104 -15.35 -2.51 -9.97
C LYS A 104 -15.35 -2.59 -11.52
N LEU A 105 -14.42 -1.90 -12.17
CA LEU A 105 -14.26 -1.96 -13.62
C LEU A 105 -13.90 -3.36 -14.12
N LEU A 106 -13.17 -4.14 -13.30
CA LEU A 106 -12.89 -5.56 -13.58
C LEU A 106 -14.08 -6.49 -13.26
N GLY A 107 -15.23 -5.95 -12.84
CA GLY A 107 -16.45 -6.71 -12.57
C GLY A 107 -16.55 -7.30 -11.17
N ALA A 108 -15.60 -7.02 -10.28
CA ALA A 108 -15.63 -7.50 -8.90
C ALA A 108 -16.59 -6.69 -8.02
N ASN A 109 -17.09 -7.32 -6.95
CA ASN A 109 -17.77 -6.62 -5.86
C ASN A 109 -16.73 -6.09 -4.86
N ALA A 110 -16.21 -4.89 -5.12
CA ALA A 110 -15.13 -4.32 -4.33
C ALA A 110 -15.64 -3.57 -3.10
N VAL A 111 -15.01 -3.81 -1.96
CA VAL A 111 -15.28 -3.12 -0.68
C VAL A 111 -13.98 -2.67 -0.03
N THR A 112 -14.04 -1.63 0.79
CA THR A 112 -12.91 -1.19 1.62
C THR A 112 -13.15 -1.58 3.07
N MET A 113 -12.07 -1.96 3.78
CA MET A 113 -12.12 -2.25 5.21
C MET A 113 -10.73 -2.09 5.82
N ASN A 114 -10.66 -1.85 7.14
CA ASN A 114 -9.39 -1.76 7.86
C ASN A 114 -8.63 -3.09 7.79
N PHE A 115 -7.30 -3.01 7.65
CA PHE A 115 -6.47 -4.21 7.48
C PHE A 115 -6.58 -5.19 8.66
N GLY A 116 -6.71 -4.67 9.89
CA GLY A 116 -6.87 -5.50 11.10
C GLY A 116 -8.13 -6.39 11.11
N GLU A 117 -9.13 -6.07 10.27
CA GLU A 117 -10.39 -6.83 10.19
C GLU A 117 -10.36 -7.90 9.08
N VAL A 118 -9.33 -7.86 8.21
CA VAL A 118 -9.29 -8.66 6.97
C VAL A 118 -9.26 -10.15 7.27
N PHE A 119 -8.35 -10.61 8.16
CA PHE A 119 -8.22 -12.04 8.48
C PHE A 119 -9.55 -12.64 8.96
N THR A 120 -10.17 -12.01 9.96
CA THR A 120 -11.46 -12.47 10.53
C THR A 120 -12.58 -12.43 9.50
N SER A 121 -12.62 -11.38 8.66
CA SER A 121 -13.63 -11.25 7.61
C SER A 121 -13.49 -12.31 6.51
N LEU A 122 -12.26 -12.69 6.15
CA LEU A 122 -11.99 -13.82 5.24
C LEU A 122 -12.39 -15.15 5.87
N GLN A 123 -12.02 -15.36 7.14
CA GLN A 123 -12.33 -16.58 7.87
C GLN A 123 -13.85 -16.80 8.01
N GLN A 124 -14.60 -15.72 8.25
CA GLN A 124 -16.05 -15.74 8.39
C GLN A 124 -16.80 -15.70 7.05
N GLY A 125 -16.11 -15.53 5.92
CA GLY A 125 -16.74 -15.41 4.61
C GLY A 125 -17.49 -14.09 4.39
N VAL A 126 -17.22 -13.06 5.18
CA VAL A 126 -17.78 -11.70 4.99
C VAL A 126 -17.24 -11.08 3.69
N ILE A 127 -15.99 -11.40 3.35
CA ILE A 127 -15.32 -11.14 2.09
C ILE A 127 -14.73 -12.44 1.53
N ASP A 128 -14.62 -12.54 0.21
CA ASP A 128 -14.15 -13.74 -0.46
C ASP A 128 -12.67 -13.69 -0.79
N GLY A 129 -12.12 -12.49 -0.95
CA GLY A 129 -10.75 -12.28 -1.35
C GLY A 129 -10.23 -10.88 -1.00
N LYS A 130 -8.95 -10.68 -1.29
CA LYS A 130 -8.25 -9.42 -1.04
C LYS A 130 -7.02 -9.30 -1.94
N GLU A 131 -6.35 -8.16 -1.93
CA GLU A 131 -5.10 -7.89 -2.63
C GLU A 131 -4.05 -7.32 -1.65
N ASN A 132 -2.84 -7.86 -1.68
CA ASN A 132 -1.68 -7.39 -0.91
C ASN A 132 -0.39 -7.96 -1.49
N PRO A 133 0.78 -7.39 -1.16
CA PRO A 133 2.07 -8.03 -1.43
C PRO A 133 2.19 -9.41 -0.77
N THR A 134 2.91 -10.32 -1.42
CA THR A 134 3.09 -11.70 -0.93
C THR A 134 3.69 -11.76 0.46
N ALA A 135 4.64 -10.88 0.78
CA ALA A 135 5.22 -10.78 2.13
C ALA A 135 4.17 -10.47 3.21
N ILE A 136 3.16 -9.62 2.88
CA ILE A 136 2.06 -9.32 3.79
C ILE A 136 1.08 -10.51 3.89
N ILE A 137 0.84 -11.21 2.78
CA ILE A 137 -0.01 -12.40 2.76
C ILE A 137 0.55 -13.46 3.73
N ASP A 138 1.85 -13.69 3.68
CA ASP A 138 2.55 -14.67 4.53
C ASP A 138 2.62 -14.20 5.98
N SER A 139 3.18 -13.03 6.25
CA SER A 139 3.38 -12.52 7.61
C SER A 139 2.08 -12.33 8.39
N SER A 140 0.97 -12.07 7.71
CA SER A 140 -0.38 -11.94 8.31
C SER A 140 -1.18 -13.25 8.24
N LYS A 141 -0.56 -14.36 7.85
CA LYS A 141 -1.16 -15.69 7.77
C LYS A 141 -2.43 -15.76 6.91
N LEU A 142 -2.55 -14.89 5.93
CA LEU A 142 -3.74 -14.83 5.07
C LEU A 142 -3.87 -16.06 4.16
N ASN A 143 -2.76 -16.77 3.92
CA ASN A 143 -2.72 -18.06 3.26
C ASN A 143 -3.50 -19.15 4.01
N GLU A 144 -3.69 -19.03 5.32
CA GLU A 144 -4.50 -19.99 6.11
C GLU A 144 -6.00 -19.89 5.80
N VAL A 145 -6.46 -18.72 5.32
CA VAL A 145 -7.88 -18.43 5.05
C VAL A 145 -8.19 -18.14 3.59
N GLN A 146 -7.21 -18.35 2.68
CA GLN A 146 -7.34 -18.14 1.23
C GLN A 146 -6.85 -19.37 0.47
N LYS A 147 -7.59 -19.80 -0.57
CA LYS A 147 -7.31 -21.02 -1.32
C LYS A 147 -6.53 -20.80 -2.62
N TYR A 148 -6.71 -19.63 -3.24
CA TYR A 148 -6.17 -19.32 -4.56
C TYR A 148 -5.35 -18.04 -4.49
N LEU A 149 -4.19 -18.05 -5.15
CA LEU A 149 -3.31 -16.90 -5.35
C LEU A 149 -3.18 -16.65 -6.85
N THR A 150 -3.38 -15.42 -7.28
CA THR A 150 -3.14 -14.96 -8.65
C THR A 150 -2.02 -13.94 -8.63
N MET A 151 -0.89 -14.30 -9.25
CA MET A 151 0.26 -13.43 -9.44
C MET A 151 0.02 -12.59 -10.71
N TRP A 152 -0.31 -11.32 -10.55
CA TRP A 152 -0.66 -10.42 -11.66
C TRP A 152 0.06 -9.07 -11.63
N ASN A 153 0.92 -8.88 -10.61
CA ASN A 153 1.72 -7.66 -10.43
C ASN A 153 0.89 -6.38 -10.62
N TYR A 154 -0.25 -6.34 -9.97
CA TYR A 154 -1.30 -5.36 -10.17
C TYR A 154 -0.87 -3.92 -9.88
N SER A 155 -0.20 -3.70 -8.76
CA SER A 155 0.24 -2.39 -8.33
C SER A 155 1.51 -2.52 -7.50
N PHE A 156 2.45 -1.65 -7.73
CA PHE A 156 3.63 -1.50 -6.87
C PHE A 156 3.25 -0.93 -5.51
N ASP A 157 3.82 -1.47 -4.44
CA ASP A 157 3.54 -1.07 -3.06
C ASP A 157 4.81 -0.49 -2.41
N PRO A 158 5.11 0.83 -2.58
CA PRO A 158 6.24 1.48 -1.94
C PRO A 158 6.01 1.59 -0.43
N LEU A 159 7.08 1.60 0.34
CA LEU A 159 7.06 1.76 1.79
C LEU A 159 7.83 3.01 2.18
N PHE A 160 7.15 4.03 2.65
CA PHE A 160 7.78 5.29 3.06
C PHE A 160 8.29 5.19 4.50
N LEU A 161 9.59 5.30 4.69
CA LEU A 161 10.18 5.54 6.00
C LEU A 161 10.06 7.03 6.33
N CYS A 162 9.32 7.35 7.36
CA CYS A 162 8.95 8.73 7.68
C CYS A 162 9.17 9.06 9.15
N ILE A 163 9.41 10.34 9.40
CA ILE A 163 9.50 10.93 10.75
C ILE A 163 8.66 12.21 10.81
N ASN A 164 8.11 12.53 11.97
CA ASN A 164 7.48 13.83 12.19
C ASN A 164 8.49 14.96 11.92
N LYS A 165 8.13 15.96 11.11
CA LYS A 165 9.05 17.02 10.70
C LYS A 165 9.59 17.83 11.88
N LYS A 166 8.75 18.19 12.85
CA LYS A 166 9.19 18.95 14.04
C LYS A 166 10.19 18.15 14.88
N LEU A 167 9.96 16.84 15.02
CA LEU A 167 10.89 15.96 15.71
C LEU A 167 12.22 15.86 14.95
N PHE A 168 12.16 15.72 13.63
CA PHE A 168 13.36 15.64 12.80
C PHE A 168 14.21 16.93 12.87
N ASP A 169 13.56 18.09 12.77
CA ASP A 169 14.21 19.40 12.86
C ASP A 169 14.85 19.59 14.25
N TRP A 170 14.17 19.16 15.31
CA TRP A 170 14.70 19.19 16.67
C TRP A 170 15.92 18.27 16.83
N LEU A 171 15.86 17.03 16.28
CA LEU A 171 16.99 16.08 16.29
C LEU A 171 18.19 16.63 15.53
N LYS A 172 17.99 17.26 14.36
CA LYS A 172 19.06 17.92 13.60
C LYS A 172 19.72 19.04 14.38
N ALA A 173 18.94 19.83 15.12
CA ALA A 173 19.49 20.90 15.96
C ALA A 173 20.33 20.36 17.11
N LEU A 174 19.96 19.22 17.70
CA LEU A 174 20.72 18.56 18.76
C LEU A 174 21.98 17.83 18.26
N TYR A 175 21.90 17.27 17.06
CA TYR A 175 22.95 16.45 16.46
C TYR A 175 23.34 16.97 15.06
N PRO A 176 24.09 18.08 14.96
CA PRO A 176 24.43 18.70 13.67
C PRO A 176 25.22 17.80 12.71
N VAL A 177 25.83 16.72 13.22
CA VAL A 177 26.55 15.71 12.41
C VAL A 177 25.63 15.00 11.41
N TRP A 178 24.32 14.95 11.66
CA TRP A 178 23.33 14.31 10.79
C TRP A 178 22.80 15.23 9.67
N SER A 179 23.32 16.44 9.57
CA SER A 179 22.92 17.42 8.55
C SER A 179 23.86 17.46 7.33
N ARG A 180 24.84 16.52 7.26
CA ARG A 180 25.79 16.41 6.14
C ARG A 180 25.40 15.33 5.15
#